data_8276c9139486fcba4a510aa9d8b53fc1
#
_entry.id   8276c9139486fcba4a510aa9d8b53fc1
#
_cell.length_a   1.000
_cell.length_b   1.000
_cell.length_c   1.000
_cell.angle_alpha   90.00
_cell.angle_beta   90.00
_cell.angle_gamma   90.00
#
_symmetry.space_group_name_H-M   'P 1'
#
loop_
_entity.id
_entity.type
_entity.pdbx_description
1 polymer ?
#
loop_
_entity_poly.entity_id
_entity_poly.type
_entity_poly.pdbx_seq_one_letter_code
_entity_poly.pdbx_strand_id
1 'polypeptide(L)'
;GLFSSTFVIPKDINLDVDAARIRFIAFNQDQTESVGGYSNQFDIGGINTAAASDTQGPTIDVFLENRSFIDGGKVFNSPMLIVDFEDENGINSSGGLGHDIIATLDNNQASPYVLNAFYSTALDDFTNGTLTYPLNNLELGLHTLTLRAWDTHNNPSSKTISFTVIDSSEIQIENVFNSPNPVTNQTIFFVQHNRPRELLDVKISIFTVDGKRTWQNSQEVFSSSYL
;
A
#
# COMPACT_ATOMS: atom_id res chain seq x y z
N GLY A 1 21.16 24.57 11.19
CA GLY A 1 20.91 24.26 9.80
C GLY A 1 19.66 24.96 9.31
N LEU A 2 19.51 25.05 7.99
CA LEU A 2 18.33 25.58 7.32
C LEU A 2 17.64 24.41 6.62
N PHE A 3 16.33 24.30 6.68
CA PHE A 3 15.53 23.41 5.87
C PHE A 3 14.39 24.16 5.19
N SER A 4 13.86 23.63 4.11
CA SER A 4 12.65 24.11 3.44
C SER A 4 11.76 22.94 3.12
N SER A 5 10.47 23.13 3.18
CA SER A 5 9.47 22.13 2.75
C SER A 5 8.37 22.84 1.98
N THR A 6 7.84 22.17 0.97
CA THR A 6 6.73 22.66 0.17
C THR A 6 5.55 21.70 0.31
N PHE A 7 4.36 22.22 0.50
CA PHE A 7 3.12 21.45 0.53
C PHE A 7 1.96 22.31 0.03
N VAL A 8 0.91 21.65 -0.44
CA VAL A 8 -0.32 22.31 -0.90
C VAL A 8 -1.34 22.27 0.23
N ILE A 9 -2.01 23.38 0.47
CA ILE A 9 -3.08 23.48 1.46
C ILE A 9 -4.39 23.04 0.80
N PRO A 10 -5.07 22.01 1.32
CA PRO A 10 -6.34 21.54 0.78
C PRO A 10 -7.44 22.59 0.80
N LYS A 11 -8.34 22.58 -0.19
CA LYS A 11 -9.44 23.55 -0.31
C LYS A 11 -10.44 23.51 0.85
N ASP A 12 -10.58 22.38 1.51
CA ASP A 12 -11.53 22.18 2.61
C ASP A 12 -10.92 22.40 4.01
N ILE A 13 -9.70 22.94 4.07
CA ILE A 13 -9.16 23.40 5.36
C ILE A 13 -10.07 24.49 5.95
N ASN A 14 -10.35 24.40 7.23
CA ASN A 14 -11.11 25.44 7.90
C ASN A 14 -10.29 26.75 7.91
N LEU A 15 -10.77 27.75 7.19
CA LEU A 15 -10.16 29.08 7.08
C LEU A 15 -10.55 29.99 8.26
N ASP A 16 -10.41 29.52 9.48
CA ASP A 16 -10.53 30.38 10.64
C ASP A 16 -9.23 31.16 10.80
N VAL A 17 -9.25 32.41 10.34
CA VAL A 17 -8.07 33.27 10.08
C VAL A 17 -7.15 33.44 11.28
N ASP A 18 -7.67 33.29 12.49
CA ASP A 18 -6.91 33.53 13.72
C ASP A 18 -6.23 32.27 14.32
N ALA A 19 -6.31 31.11 13.68
CA ALA A 19 -5.93 29.85 14.31
C ALA A 19 -4.83 29.04 13.58
N ALA A 20 -4.23 29.57 12.51
CA ALA A 20 -3.21 28.84 11.76
C ALA A 20 -1.94 28.62 12.61
N ARG A 21 -1.48 27.36 12.65
CA ARG A 21 -0.27 26.97 13.36
C ARG A 21 0.48 25.88 12.59
N ILE A 22 1.76 26.12 12.33
CA ILE A 22 2.67 25.09 11.86
C ILE A 22 3.47 24.56 13.06
N ARG A 23 3.53 23.26 13.19
CA ARG A 23 4.42 22.55 14.13
C ARG A 23 5.58 21.94 13.38
N PHE A 24 6.76 22.09 13.95
CA PHE A 24 7.99 21.46 13.48
C PHE A 24 8.47 20.51 14.55
N ILE A 25 8.84 19.30 14.13
CA ILE A 25 9.52 18.32 14.98
C ILE A 25 10.70 17.80 14.17
N ALA A 26 11.89 17.87 14.74
CA ALA A 26 13.09 17.31 14.15
C ALA A 26 13.67 16.23 15.07
N PHE A 27 14.18 15.18 14.47
CA PHE A 27 14.84 14.08 15.16
C PHE A 27 16.27 13.97 14.65
N ASN A 28 17.19 13.49 15.49
CA ASN A 28 18.48 13.02 15.01
C ASN A 28 18.30 11.68 14.26
N GLN A 29 19.31 11.24 13.55
CA GLN A 29 19.25 10.04 12.71
C GLN A 29 18.84 8.78 13.49
N ASP A 30 19.25 8.67 14.75
CA ASP A 30 18.97 7.53 15.62
C ASP A 30 17.66 7.70 16.40
N GLN A 31 16.91 8.78 16.17
CA GLN A 31 15.67 9.14 16.87
C GLN A 31 15.77 9.17 18.42
N THR A 32 16.99 9.31 18.94
CA THR A 32 17.25 9.39 20.39
C THR A 32 17.03 10.79 20.95
N GLU A 33 17.11 11.82 20.10
CA GLU A 33 16.90 13.21 20.46
C GLU A 33 15.87 13.83 19.52
N SER A 34 15.00 14.65 20.06
CA SER A 34 14.01 15.41 19.30
C SER A 34 13.96 16.85 19.74
N VAL A 35 13.68 17.76 18.81
CA VAL A 35 13.39 19.15 19.08
C VAL A 35 12.12 19.53 18.36
N GLY A 36 11.24 20.26 19.06
CA GLY A 36 9.98 20.74 18.50
C GLY A 36 9.86 22.26 18.61
N GLY A 37 9.16 22.82 17.67
CA GLY A 37 8.80 24.24 17.64
C GLY A 37 7.47 24.46 16.93
N TYR A 38 6.98 25.69 16.99
CA TYR A 38 5.79 26.08 16.24
C TYR A 38 5.90 27.53 15.79
N SER A 39 5.14 27.85 14.74
CA SER A 39 4.88 29.23 14.33
C SER A 39 3.38 29.43 14.16
N ASN A 40 2.89 30.57 14.63
CA ASN A 40 1.53 31.08 14.40
C ASN A 40 1.56 32.51 13.83
N GLN A 41 2.68 32.87 13.19
CA GLN A 41 2.90 34.23 12.63
C GLN A 41 2.56 34.24 11.12
N PHE A 42 1.49 33.57 10.74
CA PHE A 42 1.00 33.54 9.36
C PHE A 42 -0.50 33.26 9.37
N ASP A 43 -1.19 33.71 8.35
CA ASP A 43 -2.61 33.48 8.14
C ASP A 43 -2.79 32.55 6.95
N ILE A 44 -3.77 31.67 7.02
CA ILE A 44 -4.22 30.86 5.92
C ILE A 44 -5.58 31.40 5.49
N GLY A 45 -5.69 31.87 4.26
CA GLY A 45 -6.97 32.39 3.78
C GLY A 45 -6.93 32.88 2.34
N GLY A 46 -8.09 33.18 1.83
CA GLY A 46 -8.27 33.63 0.46
C GLY A 46 -8.25 32.48 -0.57
N ILE A 47 -8.39 32.85 -1.83
CA ILE A 47 -8.39 31.91 -2.98
C ILE A 47 -7.28 32.33 -3.91
N ASN A 48 -6.43 31.42 -4.32
CA ASN A 48 -5.49 31.64 -5.40
C ASN A 48 -6.23 31.62 -6.73
N THR A 49 -6.61 32.79 -7.23
CA THR A 49 -7.31 32.92 -8.52
C THR A 49 -6.44 32.61 -9.74
N ALA A 50 -5.13 32.49 -9.56
CA ALA A 50 -4.18 32.12 -10.59
C ALA A 50 -3.83 30.62 -10.58
N ALA A 51 -4.39 29.85 -9.65
CA ALA A 51 -4.19 28.40 -9.65
C ALA A 51 -4.74 27.78 -10.93
N ALA A 52 -4.01 26.84 -11.49
CA ALA A 52 -4.50 26.04 -12.62
C ALA A 52 -5.77 25.30 -12.19
N SER A 53 -6.69 25.13 -13.14
CA SER A 53 -7.88 24.30 -12.91
C SER A 53 -7.46 22.85 -12.93
N ASP A 54 -7.68 22.17 -11.85
CA ASP A 54 -7.52 20.73 -11.75
C ASP A 54 -8.89 20.06 -11.58
N THR A 55 -9.11 18.99 -12.33
CA THR A 55 -10.35 18.21 -12.37
C THR A 55 -10.12 16.71 -12.30
N GLN A 56 -8.86 16.31 -12.09
CA GLN A 56 -8.47 14.89 -11.97
C GLN A 56 -8.14 14.57 -10.52
N GLY A 57 -8.72 13.50 -10.03
CA GLY A 57 -8.37 13.02 -8.70
C GLY A 57 -7.14 12.09 -8.74
N PRO A 58 -6.63 11.70 -7.57
CA PRO A 58 -5.37 10.99 -7.46
C PRO A 58 -5.38 9.63 -8.16
N THR A 59 -4.25 9.24 -8.70
CA THR A 59 -3.96 7.85 -9.07
C THR A 59 -3.81 7.03 -7.79
N ILE A 60 -4.45 5.87 -7.74
CA ILE A 60 -4.48 5.00 -6.57
C ILE A 60 -4.11 3.57 -6.98
N ASP A 61 -3.04 3.04 -6.43
CA ASP A 61 -2.66 1.65 -6.55
C ASP A 61 -2.80 0.93 -5.21
N VAL A 62 -3.57 -0.16 -5.20
CA VAL A 62 -3.94 -0.90 -3.97
C VAL A 62 -3.34 -2.29 -4.02
N PHE A 63 -2.65 -2.67 -2.95
CA PHE A 63 -2.00 -3.95 -2.78
C PHE A 63 -2.34 -4.55 -1.42
N LEU A 64 -2.23 -5.87 -1.32
CA LEU A 64 -2.30 -6.60 -0.07
C LEU A 64 -0.97 -7.35 0.15
N GLU A 65 -0.48 -7.38 1.39
CA GLU A 65 0.79 -7.97 1.85
C GLU A 65 2.03 -7.29 1.27
N ASN A 66 2.12 -7.15 -0.05
CA ASN A 66 3.25 -6.54 -0.74
C ASN A 66 2.82 -6.00 -2.10
N ARG A 67 3.69 -5.19 -2.75
CA ARG A 67 3.42 -4.56 -4.05
C ARG A 67 3.43 -5.51 -5.25
N SER A 68 3.72 -6.78 -5.07
CA SER A 68 3.55 -7.81 -6.12
C SER A 68 2.15 -8.45 -6.12
N PHE A 69 1.27 -8.03 -5.22
CA PHE A 69 -0.12 -8.47 -5.20
C PHE A 69 -0.81 -8.17 -6.52
N ILE A 70 -1.56 -9.14 -7.02
CA ILE A 70 -2.37 -9.03 -8.24
C ILE A 70 -3.84 -9.11 -7.85
N ASP A 71 -4.67 -8.25 -8.44
CA ASP A 71 -6.13 -8.26 -8.25
C ASP A 71 -6.70 -9.67 -8.51
N GLY A 72 -7.53 -10.15 -7.60
CA GLY A 72 -8.01 -11.54 -7.55
C GLY A 72 -7.11 -12.51 -6.77
N GLY A 73 -5.99 -12.02 -6.23
CA GLY A 73 -5.01 -12.82 -5.48
C GLY A 73 -5.56 -13.40 -4.17
N LYS A 74 -4.77 -14.29 -3.57
CA LYS A 74 -5.09 -14.90 -2.28
C LYS A 74 -4.28 -14.25 -1.17
N VAL A 75 -4.91 -14.08 0.00
CA VAL A 75 -4.27 -13.55 1.22
C VAL A 75 -4.74 -14.33 2.45
N PHE A 76 -4.06 -14.17 3.57
CA PHE A 76 -4.54 -14.67 4.84
C PHE A 76 -5.54 -13.69 5.50
N ASN A 77 -6.09 -14.09 6.62
CA ASN A 77 -7.18 -13.37 7.30
C ASN A 77 -6.78 -12.02 7.92
N SER A 78 -5.51 -11.68 7.91
CA SER A 78 -5.02 -10.42 8.50
C SER A 78 -3.94 -9.78 7.62
N PRO A 79 -4.27 -9.46 6.35
CA PRO A 79 -3.31 -8.92 5.41
C PRO A 79 -2.97 -7.46 5.71
N MET A 80 -1.76 -7.05 5.33
CA MET A 80 -1.37 -5.64 5.31
C MET A 80 -1.92 -4.99 4.04
N LEU A 81 -2.79 -4.00 4.19
CA LEU A 81 -3.18 -3.10 3.10
C LEU A 81 -2.05 -2.12 2.83
N ILE A 82 -1.64 -2.01 1.58
CA ILE A 82 -0.64 -1.05 1.11
C ILE A 82 -1.27 -0.27 -0.03
N VAL A 83 -1.18 1.04 0.03
CA VAL A 83 -1.70 1.92 -1.02
C VAL A 83 -0.64 2.92 -1.41
N ASP A 84 -0.41 3.07 -2.69
CA ASP A 84 0.42 4.12 -3.25
C ASP A 84 -0.48 5.15 -3.95
N PHE A 85 -0.16 6.42 -3.75
CA PHE A 85 -0.90 7.55 -4.29
C PHE A 85 0.03 8.46 -5.08
N GLU A 86 -0.48 8.99 -6.17
CA GLU A 86 0.19 10.01 -6.97
C GLU A 86 -0.81 11.06 -7.44
N ASP A 87 -0.49 12.34 -7.23
CA ASP A 87 -1.29 13.49 -7.67
C ASP A 87 -0.43 14.74 -7.78
N GLU A 88 -0.57 15.52 -8.86
CA GLU A 88 0.25 16.71 -9.11
C GLU A 88 0.09 17.82 -8.06
N ASN A 89 -1.07 17.88 -7.41
CA ASN A 89 -1.40 18.86 -6.37
C ASN A 89 -1.34 18.26 -4.94
N GLY A 90 -1.12 16.94 -4.86
CA GLY A 90 -1.00 16.19 -3.62
C GLY A 90 -2.33 15.70 -3.07
N ILE A 91 -2.23 14.76 -2.14
CA ILE A 91 -3.37 14.05 -1.54
C ILE A 91 -3.95 14.85 -0.37
N ASN A 92 -5.26 14.94 -0.30
CA ASN A 92 -5.95 15.50 0.86
C ASN A 92 -5.90 14.50 2.02
N SER A 93 -4.91 14.65 2.87
CA SER A 93 -4.72 13.84 4.07
C SER A 93 -5.36 14.46 5.32
N SER A 94 -5.79 15.72 5.26
CA SER A 94 -6.36 16.42 6.42
C SER A 94 -7.71 15.86 6.84
N GLY A 95 -8.40 15.20 5.92
CA GLY A 95 -9.79 14.82 6.12
C GLY A 95 -10.71 16.02 6.16
N GLY A 96 -11.98 15.77 6.10
CA GLY A 96 -13.00 16.81 6.14
C GLY A 96 -14.36 16.18 5.95
N LEU A 97 -15.42 16.92 6.00
CA LEU A 97 -16.77 16.38 5.79
C LEU A 97 -16.88 15.73 4.40
N GLY A 98 -16.65 14.40 4.36
CA GLY A 98 -16.80 13.60 3.14
C GLY A 98 -15.53 13.46 2.29
N HIS A 99 -14.39 14.02 2.69
CA HIS A 99 -13.12 13.96 1.95
C HIS A 99 -12.05 13.11 2.65
N ASP A 100 -12.46 12.20 3.52
CA ASP A 100 -11.56 11.26 4.14
C ASP A 100 -11.01 10.24 3.14
N ILE A 101 -9.79 9.77 3.40
CA ILE A 101 -9.27 8.55 2.80
C ILE A 101 -9.98 7.37 3.45
N ILE A 102 -10.82 6.68 2.71
CA ILE A 102 -11.61 5.57 3.24
C ILE A 102 -11.40 4.28 2.45
N ALA A 103 -11.40 3.16 3.16
CA ALA A 103 -11.52 1.85 2.56
C ALA A 103 -12.83 1.19 3.00
N THR A 104 -13.56 0.63 2.05
CA THR A 104 -14.83 -0.06 2.29
C THR A 104 -14.69 -1.52 1.89
N LEU A 105 -14.83 -2.42 2.86
CA LEU A 105 -14.81 -3.86 2.64
C LEU A 105 -16.24 -4.32 2.27
N ASP A 106 -16.35 -5.13 1.20
CA ASP A 106 -17.60 -5.77 0.76
C ASP A 106 -18.79 -4.81 0.64
N ASN A 107 -18.52 -3.58 0.20
CA ASN A 107 -19.49 -2.49 0.10
C ASN A 107 -20.20 -2.14 1.43
N ASN A 108 -19.62 -2.51 2.57
CA ASN A 108 -20.17 -2.17 3.88
C ASN A 108 -19.94 -0.68 4.22
N GLN A 109 -20.80 0.17 3.73
CA GLN A 109 -20.76 1.62 3.94
C GLN A 109 -21.06 2.05 5.40
N ALA A 110 -21.59 1.16 6.20
CA ALA A 110 -21.92 1.47 7.59
C ALA A 110 -20.68 1.45 8.51
N SER A 111 -19.60 0.81 8.08
CA SER A 111 -18.36 0.68 8.86
C SER A 111 -17.12 0.77 7.95
N PRO A 112 -16.85 1.92 7.32
CA PRO A 112 -15.65 2.10 6.53
C PRO A 112 -14.42 2.25 7.45
N TYR A 113 -13.25 1.88 6.94
CA TYR A 113 -11.98 2.21 7.56
C TYR A 113 -11.60 3.64 7.19
N VAL A 114 -11.46 4.53 8.18
CA VAL A 114 -10.96 5.90 7.97
C VAL A 114 -9.44 5.88 8.12
N LEU A 115 -8.71 6.22 7.07
CA LEU A 115 -7.30 5.90 6.92
C LEU A 115 -6.37 7.12 6.88
N ASN A 116 -6.88 8.34 7.03
CA ASN A 116 -6.07 9.56 6.97
C ASN A 116 -4.83 9.54 7.88
N ALA A 117 -4.97 9.00 9.11
CA ALA A 117 -3.88 8.93 10.08
C ALA A 117 -2.74 7.95 9.67
N PHE A 118 -2.98 7.11 8.69
CA PHE A 118 -2.03 6.11 8.19
C PHE A 118 -1.35 6.53 6.88
N TYR A 119 -1.75 7.67 6.33
CA TYR A 119 -1.12 8.24 5.15
C TYR A 119 0.19 8.94 5.51
N SER A 120 1.19 8.76 4.69
CA SER A 120 2.48 9.45 4.77
C SER A 120 2.88 9.96 3.39
N THR A 121 3.17 11.23 3.31
CA THR A 121 3.74 11.87 2.12
C THR A 121 5.18 11.37 1.91
N ALA A 122 5.60 11.22 0.68
CA ALA A 122 6.99 10.90 0.35
C ALA A 122 7.95 12.01 0.82
N LEU A 123 9.20 11.64 1.06
CA LEU A 123 10.21 12.59 1.52
C LEU A 123 10.49 13.62 0.44
N ASP A 124 10.36 14.90 0.77
CA ASP A 124 10.58 16.05 -0.12
C ASP A 124 9.70 16.06 -1.39
N ASP A 125 8.62 15.28 -1.40
CA ASP A 125 7.73 15.16 -2.54
C ASP A 125 6.27 15.07 -2.09
N PHE A 126 5.52 16.15 -2.19
CA PHE A 126 4.11 16.20 -1.80
C PHE A 126 3.17 15.54 -2.83
N THR A 127 3.66 15.24 -4.04
CA THR A 127 2.86 14.65 -5.11
C THR A 127 2.69 13.14 -4.95
N ASN A 128 3.53 12.51 -4.16
CA ASN A 128 3.51 11.08 -3.88
C ASN A 128 3.31 10.79 -2.38
N GLY A 129 2.62 9.71 -2.11
CA GLY A 129 2.46 9.24 -0.75
C GLY A 129 2.06 7.79 -0.67
N THR A 130 2.19 7.22 0.52
CA THR A 130 1.85 5.84 0.79
C THR A 130 1.00 5.71 2.04
N LEU A 131 0.23 4.63 2.10
CA LEU A 131 -0.56 4.26 3.25
C LEU A 131 -0.35 2.78 3.53
N THR A 132 -0.19 2.42 4.81
CA THR A 132 -0.18 1.04 5.25
C THR A 132 -1.14 0.86 6.40
N TYR A 133 -1.99 -0.17 6.33
CA TYR A 133 -2.98 -0.44 7.35
C TYR A 133 -3.20 -1.96 7.53
N PRO A 134 -3.11 -2.51 8.75
CA PRO A 134 -3.38 -3.92 8.99
C PRO A 134 -4.90 -4.18 8.97
N LEU A 135 -5.36 -4.93 7.98
CA LEU A 135 -6.69 -5.52 8.03
C LEU A 135 -6.66 -6.73 8.98
N ASN A 136 -7.69 -6.90 9.79
CA ASN A 136 -7.69 -7.95 10.80
C ASN A 136 -8.97 -8.77 10.78
N ASN A 137 -8.81 -10.07 11.02
CA ASN A 137 -9.94 -11.00 11.22
C ASN A 137 -10.94 -11.01 10.06
N LEU A 138 -10.45 -10.98 8.82
CA LEU A 138 -11.30 -11.15 7.66
C LEU A 138 -11.85 -12.57 7.63
N GLU A 139 -13.10 -12.72 7.21
CA GLU A 139 -13.71 -14.03 7.02
C GLU A 139 -13.09 -14.77 5.83
N LEU A 140 -13.19 -16.10 5.81
CA LEU A 140 -12.72 -16.89 4.66
C LEU A 140 -13.65 -16.70 3.48
N GLY A 141 -13.08 -16.54 2.29
CA GLY A 141 -13.86 -16.41 1.06
C GLY A 141 -13.46 -15.22 0.21
N LEU A 142 -14.30 -14.94 -0.78
CA LEU A 142 -14.11 -13.82 -1.71
C LEU A 142 -14.52 -12.50 -1.07
N HIS A 143 -13.64 -11.51 -1.17
CA HIS A 143 -13.86 -10.15 -0.69
C HIS A 143 -13.58 -9.12 -1.78
N THR A 144 -14.14 -7.94 -1.59
CA THR A 144 -13.83 -6.74 -2.37
C THR A 144 -13.44 -5.61 -1.42
N LEU A 145 -12.41 -4.84 -1.78
CA LEU A 145 -12.00 -3.65 -1.06
C LEU A 145 -12.02 -2.47 -2.01
N THR A 146 -12.81 -1.45 -1.69
CA THR A 146 -12.85 -0.20 -2.43
C THR A 146 -12.18 0.89 -1.61
N LEU A 147 -11.09 1.44 -2.12
CA LEU A 147 -10.43 2.61 -1.57
C LEU A 147 -10.92 3.86 -2.30
N ARG A 148 -11.17 4.93 -1.57
CA ARG A 148 -11.50 6.25 -2.07
C ARG A 148 -10.62 7.29 -1.40
N ALA A 149 -10.10 8.21 -2.20
CA ALA A 149 -9.31 9.35 -1.74
C ALA A 149 -9.63 10.59 -2.58
N TRP A 150 -9.13 11.73 -2.11
CA TRP A 150 -9.32 13.04 -2.71
C TRP A 150 -7.96 13.73 -2.86
N ASP A 151 -7.80 14.52 -3.89
CA ASP A 151 -6.68 15.46 -3.97
C ASP A 151 -6.94 16.72 -3.12
N THR A 152 -5.98 17.62 -3.09
CA THR A 152 -6.11 18.92 -2.38
C THR A 152 -7.10 19.88 -3.06
N HIS A 153 -7.54 19.59 -4.29
CA HIS A 153 -8.54 20.33 -5.04
C HIS A 153 -9.96 19.78 -4.92
N ASN A 154 -10.14 18.72 -4.11
CA ASN A 154 -11.40 18.02 -3.88
C ASN A 154 -11.89 17.21 -5.10
N ASN A 155 -10.99 16.73 -5.95
CA ASN A 155 -11.34 15.76 -6.97
C ASN A 155 -11.21 14.33 -6.40
N PRO A 156 -12.22 13.48 -6.53
CA PRO A 156 -12.18 12.12 -6.00
C PRO A 156 -11.58 11.12 -6.96
N SER A 157 -10.96 10.10 -6.42
CA SER A 157 -10.68 8.85 -7.11
C SER A 157 -11.06 7.66 -6.25
N SER A 158 -11.35 6.54 -6.92
CA SER A 158 -11.65 5.28 -6.25
C SER A 158 -11.01 4.11 -6.99
N LYS A 159 -10.48 3.17 -6.25
CA LYS A 159 -9.93 1.91 -6.75
C LYS A 159 -10.54 0.74 -6.01
N THR A 160 -11.04 -0.23 -6.75
CA THR A 160 -11.57 -1.48 -6.18
C THR A 160 -10.65 -2.63 -6.58
N ILE A 161 -10.33 -3.49 -5.62
CA ILE A 161 -9.66 -4.76 -5.83
C ILE A 161 -10.56 -5.89 -5.29
N SER A 162 -10.38 -7.09 -5.83
CA SER A 162 -10.95 -8.33 -5.30
C SER A 162 -9.83 -9.22 -4.75
N PHE A 163 -10.14 -10.06 -3.78
CA PHE A 163 -9.19 -11.02 -3.23
C PHE A 163 -9.91 -12.15 -2.52
N THR A 164 -9.22 -13.26 -2.34
CA THR A 164 -9.76 -14.40 -1.61
C THR A 164 -8.99 -14.60 -0.31
N VAL A 165 -9.69 -14.53 0.81
CA VAL A 165 -9.13 -14.88 2.11
C VAL A 165 -9.16 -16.40 2.26
N ILE A 166 -8.00 -16.97 2.54
CA ILE A 166 -7.81 -18.40 2.72
C ILE A 166 -7.35 -18.73 4.13
N ASP A 167 -7.55 -19.97 4.53
CA ASP A 167 -7.01 -20.48 5.79
C ASP A 167 -5.46 -20.51 5.72
N SER A 168 -4.83 -20.04 6.79
CA SER A 168 -3.37 -20.13 6.95
C SER A 168 -2.83 -21.57 6.95
N SER A 169 -3.70 -22.57 7.08
CA SER A 169 -3.35 -23.98 6.93
C SER A 169 -3.08 -24.39 5.47
N GLU A 170 -3.53 -23.64 4.47
CA GLU A 170 -3.24 -23.96 3.07
C GLU A 170 -1.81 -23.56 2.68
N ILE A 171 -1.13 -24.49 1.97
CA ILE A 171 0.19 -24.20 1.37
C ILE A 171 -0.02 -23.33 0.12
N GLN A 172 0.64 -22.18 0.08
CA GLN A 172 0.71 -21.32 -1.12
C GLN A 172 2.11 -21.34 -1.73
N ILE A 173 2.15 -21.35 -3.04
CA ILE A 173 3.37 -21.09 -3.81
C ILE A 173 3.27 -19.67 -4.37
N GLU A 174 4.17 -18.79 -3.96
CA GLU A 174 4.15 -17.36 -4.33
C GLU A 174 4.97 -17.08 -5.58
N ASN A 175 6.14 -17.72 -5.69
CA ASN A 175 7.05 -17.53 -6.80
C ASN A 175 7.68 -18.84 -7.21
N VAL A 176 7.71 -19.11 -8.54
CA VAL A 176 8.46 -20.20 -9.13
C VAL A 176 9.26 -19.67 -10.30
N PHE A 177 10.57 -19.78 -10.21
CA PHE A 177 11.44 -19.44 -11.34
C PHE A 177 12.67 -20.34 -11.34
N ASN A 178 13.39 -20.34 -12.46
CA ASN A 178 14.65 -21.06 -12.59
C ASN A 178 15.77 -20.15 -13.09
N SER A 179 16.98 -20.42 -12.64
CA SER A 179 18.19 -19.71 -13.10
C SER A 179 19.36 -20.68 -13.29
N PRO A 180 20.09 -20.62 -14.43
CA PRO A 180 19.81 -19.77 -15.59
C PRO A 180 18.57 -20.20 -16.39
N ASN A 181 17.95 -19.22 -17.06
CA ASN A 181 16.90 -19.43 -18.03
C ASN A 181 17.21 -18.55 -19.28
N PRO A 182 17.45 -19.10 -20.50
CA PRO A 182 17.34 -20.51 -20.87
C PRO A 182 18.35 -21.46 -20.23
N VAL A 183 17.95 -22.73 -20.09
CA VAL A 183 18.80 -23.80 -19.55
C VAL A 183 19.68 -24.36 -20.65
N THR A 184 20.98 -24.41 -20.41
CA THR A 184 21.95 -25.05 -21.37
C THR A 184 22.45 -26.40 -20.87
N ASN A 185 22.72 -26.54 -19.58
CA ASN A 185 23.25 -27.77 -18.99
C ASN A 185 22.55 -28.08 -17.65
N GLN A 186 22.48 -27.12 -16.76
CA GLN A 186 21.83 -27.24 -15.46
C GLN A 186 21.10 -25.96 -15.10
N THR A 187 20.09 -26.06 -14.24
CA THR A 187 19.37 -24.93 -13.68
C THR A 187 18.94 -25.24 -12.26
N ILE A 188 18.74 -24.19 -11.46
CA ILE A 188 18.21 -24.30 -10.11
C ILE A 188 16.78 -23.74 -10.14
N PHE A 189 15.84 -24.49 -9.62
CA PHE A 189 14.47 -24.01 -9.39
C PHE A 189 14.36 -23.35 -8.01
N PHE A 190 13.81 -22.17 -8.00
CA PHE A 190 13.49 -21.42 -6.78
C PHE A 190 11.98 -21.45 -6.61
N VAL A 191 11.55 -21.78 -5.41
CA VAL A 191 10.13 -21.85 -5.06
C VAL A 191 9.95 -21.13 -3.74
N GLN A 192 9.18 -20.06 -3.76
CA GLN A 192 8.78 -19.33 -2.56
C GLN A 192 7.41 -19.82 -2.11
N HIS A 193 7.23 -20.04 -0.82
CA HIS A 193 5.99 -20.53 -0.24
C HIS A 193 5.79 -19.97 1.17
N ASN A 194 4.55 -20.07 1.68
CA ASN A 194 4.11 -19.51 2.96
C ASN A 194 4.35 -20.43 4.20
N ARG A 195 5.21 -21.44 4.10
CA ARG A 195 5.49 -22.41 5.18
C ARG A 195 6.97 -22.39 5.59
N PRO A 196 7.48 -21.27 6.15
CA PRO A 196 8.85 -21.25 6.63
C PRO A 196 9.02 -22.14 7.86
N ARG A 197 10.15 -22.82 7.96
CA ARG A 197 10.54 -23.72 9.07
C ARG A 197 9.66 -24.97 9.21
N GLU A 198 8.99 -25.39 8.17
CA GLU A 198 8.29 -26.65 8.11
C GLU A 198 9.05 -27.67 7.24
N LEU A 199 8.89 -28.95 7.54
CA LEU A 199 9.35 -30.03 6.68
C LEU A 199 8.31 -30.26 5.59
N LEU A 200 8.70 -30.12 4.34
CA LEU A 200 7.80 -30.22 3.20
C LEU A 200 8.23 -31.35 2.27
N ASP A 201 7.24 -32.11 1.81
CA ASP A 201 7.39 -33.03 0.70
C ASP A 201 7.27 -32.27 -0.64
N VAL A 202 8.40 -32.06 -1.30
CA VAL A 202 8.47 -31.32 -2.56
C VAL A 202 8.58 -32.30 -3.73
N LYS A 203 7.63 -32.20 -4.66
CA LYS A 203 7.62 -32.98 -5.91
C LYS A 203 7.70 -32.04 -7.11
N ILE A 204 8.76 -32.16 -7.88
CA ILE A 204 8.96 -31.41 -9.13
C ILE A 204 8.79 -32.35 -10.30
N SER A 205 7.98 -31.95 -11.28
CA SER A 205 7.77 -32.69 -12.52
C SER A 205 7.97 -31.77 -13.72
N ILE A 206 8.70 -32.20 -14.72
CA ILE A 206 8.93 -31.48 -15.98
C ILE A 206 8.18 -32.21 -17.11
N PHE A 207 7.44 -31.40 -17.87
CA PHE A 207 6.64 -31.90 -19.00
C PHE A 207 7.09 -31.23 -20.30
N THR A 208 6.96 -31.93 -21.41
CA THR A 208 7.04 -31.33 -22.74
C THR A 208 5.78 -30.53 -23.04
N VAL A 209 5.81 -29.70 -24.09
CA VAL A 209 4.67 -28.86 -24.49
C VAL A 209 3.41 -29.67 -24.81
N ASP A 210 3.58 -30.92 -25.28
CA ASP A 210 2.52 -31.87 -25.54
C ASP A 210 2.05 -32.68 -24.31
N GLY A 211 2.52 -32.29 -23.11
CA GLY A 211 2.06 -32.87 -21.84
C GLY A 211 2.75 -34.16 -21.41
N LYS A 212 3.78 -34.64 -22.12
CA LYS A 212 4.54 -35.83 -21.74
C LYS A 212 5.52 -35.49 -20.62
N ARG A 213 5.41 -36.22 -19.48
CA ARG A 213 6.37 -36.05 -18.39
C ARG A 213 7.75 -36.60 -18.78
N THR A 214 8.77 -35.73 -18.73
CA THR A 214 10.16 -36.09 -19.09
C THR A 214 11.02 -36.35 -17.87
N TRP A 215 10.70 -35.71 -16.74
CA TRP A 215 11.49 -35.84 -15.53
C TRP A 215 10.61 -35.61 -14.28
N GLN A 216 11.01 -36.24 -13.16
CA GLN A 216 10.37 -36.06 -11.86
C GLN A 216 11.40 -36.29 -10.75
N ASN A 217 11.35 -35.47 -9.73
CA ASN A 217 12.06 -35.68 -8.47
C ASN A 217 11.09 -35.44 -7.30
N SER A 218 11.29 -36.19 -6.22
CA SER A 218 10.58 -35.97 -4.95
C SER A 218 11.60 -36.00 -3.82
N GLN A 219 11.52 -35.02 -2.93
CA GLN A 219 12.43 -34.92 -1.79
C GLN A 219 11.75 -34.22 -0.62
N GLU A 220 12.13 -34.59 0.58
CA GLU A 220 11.81 -33.82 1.78
C GLU A 220 12.78 -32.64 1.88
N VAL A 221 12.24 -31.46 2.11
CA VAL A 221 13.00 -30.21 2.27
C VAL A 221 12.55 -29.52 3.54
N PHE A 222 13.50 -29.24 4.42
CA PHE A 222 13.24 -28.33 5.51
C PHE A 222 13.31 -26.90 4.98
N SER A 223 12.18 -26.22 4.97
CA SER A 223 12.09 -24.87 4.41
C SER A 223 12.85 -23.86 5.27
N SER A 224 13.73 -23.07 4.64
CA SER A 224 14.42 -21.97 5.33
C SER A 224 13.42 -20.87 5.72
N SER A 225 13.68 -20.22 6.85
CA SER A 225 13.08 -18.91 7.09
C SER A 225 13.62 -17.92 6.06
N TYR A 226 12.76 -17.09 5.51
CA TYR A 226 13.10 -16.07 4.51
C TYR A 226 14.54 -15.54 4.61
N LEU A 227 15.18 -15.43 3.46
CA LEU A 227 16.32 -14.55 3.26
C LEU A 227 15.80 -13.15 2.96
#